data_215eab4c501501e24bf374a7ba469f09
#
_entry.id   215eab4c501501e24bf374a7ba469f09
#
_cell.length_a   1.000
_cell.length_b   1.000
_cell.length_c   1.000
_cell.angle_alpha   90.00
_cell.angle_beta   90.00
_cell.angle_gamma   90.00
#
_symmetry.space_group_name_H-M   'P 1'
#
loop_
_entity.id
_entity.type
_entity.pdbx_description
1 polymer ?
#
loop_
_entity_poly.entity_id
_entity_poly.type
_entity_poly.pdbx_seq_one_letter_code
_entity_poly.pdbx_strand_id
1 'polypeptide(L)'
;MRDPTSVRKGTPAFRKLGATCGVACLLLAALAGGSAASAAEKPKVRAITAFVRLDRAKYQAQIAEALEMLRKARAAYQQAGYEVQSIRISTQPFPEYTKGASRDEVLAFFRAYDELAKKEGFDAAIGPAMLADSDDPAQAELLGEILRSTTALNASLVVAGEDGVHWSAVRAAARLMKFLSERTPHSQGNFNFAATALVPPLTPFYPGSYHTGFGHQFGVALQSANVVAEAFAGAANPDAARSALVAALTQHATSIEAIASRVDRDTGWGYVGIDFSPAPLKEVSIGAAIESFTGEKFGSGGTLTAAALITEVLRSIPAKHTGYSGLMLPVLEDARLAERWSEGHITLDALLAYSAVCGTGLDTVPLPGEVTEPGLARIIGDMASLAVKLRKPLSARLLPVAGKKPGERTEFDDPFLVNATLQPLP
;
A
#
# COMPACT_ATOMS: atom_id res chain seq x y z
N MET A 1 45.41 31.06 53.25
CA MET A 1 45.22 30.77 54.71
C MET A 1 45.03 29.29 54.85
N ARG A 2 46.10 28.70 55.36
CA ARG A 2 46.21 27.52 56.25
C ARG A 2 45.50 26.20 55.88
N ASP A 3 46.30 25.33 55.38
CA ASP A 3 46.54 23.94 55.79
C ASP A 3 46.48 23.74 57.32
N PRO A 4 46.50 22.58 57.93
CA PRO A 4 46.88 21.23 57.50
C PRO A 4 46.28 20.07 58.36
N THR A 5 46.83 18.87 58.04
CA THR A 5 47.22 17.73 58.95
C THR A 5 46.11 16.71 59.34
N SER A 6 46.34 15.44 59.51
CA SER A 6 47.50 14.52 59.50
C SER A 6 47.05 13.11 59.87
N VAL A 7 47.70 12.10 59.27
CA VAL A 7 48.43 11.01 59.96
C VAL A 7 47.60 9.90 60.68
N ARG A 8 47.73 8.61 60.56
CA ARG A 8 48.78 7.61 60.45
C ARG A 8 48.23 6.18 60.48
N LYS A 9 48.79 5.30 59.72
CA LYS A 9 49.53 4.08 59.96
C LYS A 9 48.85 2.86 60.59
N GLY A 10 49.15 1.69 59.96
CA GLY A 10 49.16 0.39 60.62
C GLY A 10 49.17 -0.81 59.69
N THR A 11 50.29 -1.24 59.19
CA THR A 11 50.62 -2.64 58.84
C THR A 11 51.25 -3.30 60.06
N PRO A 12 51.27 -4.65 60.23
CA PRO A 12 51.98 -5.59 59.39
C PRO A 12 51.51 -7.08 59.33
N ALA A 13 52.05 -7.76 58.39
CA ALA A 13 52.87 -9.00 58.40
C ALA A 13 52.23 -10.39 58.19
N PHE A 14 52.69 -10.95 57.07
CA PHE A 14 53.18 -12.33 56.84
C PHE A 14 52.48 -13.57 57.38
N ARG A 15 52.09 -14.47 56.43
CA ARG A 15 52.66 -15.84 56.39
C ARG A 15 52.49 -16.51 55.03
N LYS A 16 53.61 -17.02 54.53
CA LYS A 16 53.75 -17.91 53.35
C LYS A 16 53.38 -19.32 53.70
N LEU A 17 52.94 -20.08 52.72
CA LEU A 17 53.20 -21.48 52.29
C LEU A 17 51.93 -21.95 51.52
N GLY A 18 51.95 -22.59 50.37
CA GLY A 18 52.90 -23.41 49.69
C GLY A 18 52.30 -23.77 48.33
N ALA A 19 53.17 -24.06 47.41
CA ALA A 19 52.95 -24.44 46.03
C ALA A 19 52.26 -25.79 45.91
N THR A 20 51.43 -26.04 44.85
CA THR A 20 51.74 -26.98 43.77
C THR A 20 50.51 -27.31 42.94
N CYS A 21 50.71 -27.40 41.61
CA CYS A 21 50.03 -28.20 40.59
C CYS A 21 48.55 -27.92 40.27
N GLY A 22 48.37 -27.52 39.00
CA GLY A 22 47.03 -27.58 38.31
C GLY A 22 46.99 -26.76 37.02
N VAL A 23 47.99 -26.90 36.17
CA VAL A 23 47.85 -26.48 34.73
C VAL A 23 46.97 -27.56 34.07
N ALA A 24 45.73 -27.21 33.74
CA ALA A 24 44.89 -27.77 32.68
C ALA A 24 43.42 -27.43 32.98
N CYS A 25 42.90 -26.35 32.38
CA CYS A 25 41.48 -26.13 32.04
C CYS A 25 41.27 -24.64 31.66
N LEU A 26 42.00 -24.20 30.64
CA LEU A 26 41.79 -22.89 30.03
C LEU A 26 41.90 -23.03 28.51
N LEU A 27 40.97 -23.77 27.91
CA LEU A 27 40.77 -23.86 26.48
C LEU A 27 39.45 -24.60 26.20
N LEU A 28 38.30 -23.94 26.39
CA LEU A 28 36.99 -24.35 25.85
C LEU A 28 35.89 -23.35 26.34
N ALA A 29 36.04 -22.09 26.01
CA ALA A 29 34.97 -21.09 26.16
C ALA A 29 35.09 -19.96 25.12
N ALA A 30 35.32 -20.36 23.86
CA ALA A 30 35.38 -19.41 22.77
C ALA A 30 34.82 -20.05 21.49
N LEU A 31 33.57 -20.57 21.53
CA LEU A 31 32.79 -20.95 20.37
C LEU A 31 31.32 -21.11 20.75
N ALA A 32 30.71 -20.03 21.25
CA ALA A 32 29.26 -19.90 21.33
C ALA A 32 28.84 -18.42 21.24
N GLY A 33 29.57 -17.69 20.41
CA GLY A 33 29.07 -16.41 19.86
C GLY A 33 28.30 -16.72 18.59
N GLY A 34 27.33 -17.60 18.65
CA GLY A 34 26.29 -17.70 17.65
C GLY A 34 25.55 -16.37 17.72
N SER A 35 25.86 -15.45 16.80
CA SER A 35 24.98 -14.34 16.47
C SER A 35 23.61 -14.97 16.28
N ALA A 36 22.70 -14.76 17.23
CA ALA A 36 21.30 -15.04 17.02
C ALA A 36 20.94 -14.18 15.80
N ALA A 37 20.87 -14.81 14.62
CA ALA A 37 20.35 -14.18 13.45
C ALA A 37 18.97 -13.66 13.90
N SER A 38 18.82 -12.34 13.97
CA SER A 38 17.53 -11.73 14.22
C SER A 38 16.58 -12.38 13.23
N ALA A 39 15.57 -13.06 13.74
CA ALA A 39 14.59 -13.68 12.85
C ALA A 39 14.05 -12.57 11.95
N ALA A 40 14.19 -12.76 10.63
CA ALA A 40 13.75 -11.79 9.64
C ALA A 40 12.32 -11.32 9.97
N GLU A 41 12.10 -10.01 9.95
CA GLU A 41 10.80 -9.45 10.29
C GLU A 41 9.76 -9.87 9.25
N LYS A 42 8.69 -10.51 9.69
CA LYS A 42 7.63 -10.96 8.78
C LYS A 42 7.00 -9.78 8.05
N PRO A 43 6.54 -9.96 6.81
CA PRO A 43 5.69 -8.98 6.17
C PRO A 43 4.40 -8.80 7.01
N LYS A 44 3.83 -7.61 6.97
CA LYS A 44 2.49 -7.40 7.53
C LYS A 44 1.42 -7.76 6.50
N VAL A 45 0.28 -8.19 6.97
CA VAL A 45 -0.93 -8.27 6.15
C VAL A 45 -1.53 -6.86 6.12
N ARG A 46 -1.34 -6.15 4.99
CA ARG A 46 -1.83 -4.79 4.80
C ARG A 46 -3.35 -4.74 4.88
N ALA A 47 -4.00 -5.72 4.25
CA ALA A 47 -5.45 -5.84 4.29
C ALA A 47 -5.91 -7.28 4.06
N ILE A 48 -7.03 -7.64 4.70
CA ILE A 48 -7.87 -8.75 4.31
C ILE A 48 -9.15 -8.13 3.76
N THR A 49 -9.44 -8.33 2.48
CA THR A 49 -10.57 -7.70 1.79
C THR A 49 -11.63 -8.73 1.43
N ALA A 50 -12.82 -8.58 2.00
CA ALA A 50 -14.02 -9.36 1.62
C ALA A 50 -14.73 -8.69 0.44
N PHE A 51 -15.15 -9.48 -0.53
CA PHE A 51 -15.92 -9.04 -1.69
C PHE A 51 -17.38 -9.43 -1.50
N VAL A 52 -18.26 -8.43 -1.42
CA VAL A 52 -19.66 -8.57 -1.06
C VAL A 52 -20.55 -8.02 -2.17
N ARG A 53 -21.46 -8.83 -2.70
CA ARG A 53 -22.49 -8.32 -3.59
C ARG A 53 -23.59 -7.66 -2.75
N LEU A 54 -23.49 -6.35 -2.62
CA LEU A 54 -24.32 -5.55 -1.72
C LEU A 54 -25.72 -5.36 -2.29
N ASP A 55 -26.72 -5.57 -1.44
CA ASP A 55 -28.12 -5.19 -1.64
C ASP A 55 -28.45 -4.07 -0.64
N ARG A 56 -28.87 -2.91 -1.15
CA ARG A 56 -29.16 -1.73 -0.33
C ARG A 56 -30.20 -2.00 0.77
N ALA A 57 -31.16 -2.90 0.53
CA ALA A 57 -32.17 -3.24 1.53
C ALA A 57 -31.68 -4.21 2.61
N LYS A 58 -30.57 -4.94 2.35
CA LYS A 58 -30.02 -6.00 3.23
C LYS A 58 -28.58 -5.73 3.70
N TYR A 59 -28.02 -4.57 3.35
CA TYR A 59 -26.58 -4.29 3.50
C TYR A 59 -26.06 -4.53 4.92
N GLN A 60 -26.83 -4.18 5.95
CA GLN A 60 -26.36 -4.34 7.34
C GLN A 60 -26.11 -5.81 7.70
N ALA A 61 -27.01 -6.72 7.29
CA ALA A 61 -26.84 -8.15 7.52
C ALA A 61 -25.66 -8.72 6.71
N GLN A 62 -25.53 -8.30 5.44
CA GLN A 62 -24.43 -8.73 4.56
C GLN A 62 -23.06 -8.25 5.08
N ILE A 63 -22.99 -7.02 5.58
CA ILE A 63 -21.78 -6.48 6.20
C ILE A 63 -21.46 -7.21 7.50
N ALA A 64 -22.46 -7.52 8.34
CA ALA A 64 -22.24 -8.27 9.58
C ALA A 64 -21.66 -9.66 9.32
N GLU A 65 -22.17 -10.37 8.31
CA GLU A 65 -21.65 -11.67 7.87
C GLU A 65 -20.20 -11.58 7.37
N ALA A 66 -19.91 -10.59 6.53
CA ALA A 66 -18.55 -10.36 6.04
C ALA A 66 -17.58 -10.04 7.19
N LEU A 67 -18.00 -9.23 8.16
CA LEU A 67 -17.18 -8.89 9.33
C LEU A 67 -16.90 -10.09 10.23
N GLU A 68 -17.84 -11.03 10.36
CA GLU A 68 -17.60 -12.27 11.09
C GLU A 68 -16.44 -13.06 10.47
N MET A 69 -16.47 -13.27 9.15
CA MET A 69 -15.38 -13.92 8.41
C MET A 69 -14.07 -13.13 8.55
N LEU A 70 -14.08 -11.82 8.33
CA LEU A 70 -12.88 -10.97 8.39
C LEU A 70 -12.23 -10.97 9.77
N ARG A 71 -13.01 -10.98 10.85
CA ARG A 71 -12.51 -11.06 12.23
C ARG A 71 -11.90 -12.43 12.52
N LYS A 72 -12.51 -13.52 12.03
CA LYS A 72 -11.92 -14.88 12.10
C LYS A 72 -10.60 -14.95 11.34
N ALA A 73 -10.56 -14.41 10.12
CA ALA A 73 -9.34 -14.36 9.30
C ALA A 73 -8.24 -13.55 10.02
N ARG A 74 -8.55 -12.34 10.49
CA ARG A 74 -7.60 -11.51 11.28
C ARG A 74 -7.03 -12.28 12.46
N ALA A 75 -7.85 -12.93 13.24
CA ALA A 75 -7.41 -13.71 14.39
C ALA A 75 -6.49 -14.88 13.99
N ALA A 76 -6.79 -15.58 12.88
CA ALA A 76 -5.97 -16.67 12.38
C ALA A 76 -4.57 -16.19 11.94
N TYR A 77 -4.47 -15.06 11.24
CA TYR A 77 -3.19 -14.46 10.87
C TYR A 77 -2.40 -13.97 12.08
N GLN A 78 -3.06 -13.31 13.05
CA GLN A 78 -2.41 -12.84 14.28
C GLN A 78 -1.88 -13.99 15.14
N GLN A 79 -2.61 -15.09 15.27
CA GLN A 79 -2.15 -16.32 15.94
C GLN A 79 -0.91 -16.92 15.27
N ALA A 80 -0.77 -16.76 13.97
CA ALA A 80 0.40 -17.19 13.22
C ALA A 80 1.55 -16.15 13.24
N GLY A 81 1.40 -15.05 14.00
CA GLY A 81 2.41 -14.01 14.18
C GLY A 81 2.51 -13.02 13.02
N TYR A 82 1.45 -12.85 12.22
CA TYR A 82 1.33 -11.77 11.23
C TYR A 82 0.52 -10.62 11.81
N GLU A 83 1.04 -9.40 11.76
CA GLU A 83 0.26 -8.19 12.02
C GLU A 83 -0.74 -7.96 10.88
N VAL A 84 -2.01 -7.76 11.21
CA VAL A 84 -3.07 -7.40 10.25
C VAL A 84 -3.46 -5.94 10.46
N GLN A 85 -3.13 -5.07 9.51
CA GLN A 85 -3.33 -3.63 9.64
C GLN A 85 -4.79 -3.23 9.45
N SER A 86 -5.47 -3.78 8.44
CA SER A 86 -6.88 -3.45 8.18
C SER A 86 -7.69 -4.67 7.73
N ILE A 87 -8.99 -4.60 8.00
CA ILE A 87 -10.01 -5.43 7.35
C ILE A 87 -10.86 -4.53 6.47
N ARG A 88 -11.23 -5.03 5.29
CA ARG A 88 -11.85 -4.24 4.24
C ARG A 88 -13.03 -4.97 3.62
N ILE A 89 -14.02 -4.21 3.18
CA ILE A 89 -15.17 -4.73 2.42
C ILE A 89 -15.25 -3.99 1.10
N SER A 90 -15.23 -4.74 0.00
CA SER A 90 -15.33 -4.23 -1.35
C SER A 90 -16.60 -4.74 -2.03
N THR A 91 -17.30 -3.87 -2.74
CA THR A 91 -18.56 -4.21 -3.39
C THR A 91 -18.44 -4.23 -4.91
N GLN A 92 -19.52 -4.64 -5.59
CA GLN A 92 -19.70 -4.38 -7.01
C GLN A 92 -19.82 -2.87 -7.28
N PRO A 93 -19.80 -2.41 -8.56
CA PRO A 93 -20.02 -1.01 -8.91
C PRO A 93 -21.25 -0.43 -8.24
N PHE A 94 -21.10 0.69 -7.54
CA PHE A 94 -22.20 1.25 -6.76
C PHE A 94 -23.45 1.62 -7.59
N PRO A 95 -23.34 2.02 -8.87
CA PRO A 95 -24.53 2.28 -9.67
C PRO A 95 -25.46 1.07 -9.82
N GLU A 96 -24.95 -0.17 -9.68
CA GLU A 96 -25.77 -1.38 -9.77
C GLU A 96 -26.78 -1.48 -8.62
N TYR A 97 -26.36 -1.19 -7.38
CA TYR A 97 -27.22 -1.34 -6.21
C TYR A 97 -27.90 -0.04 -5.75
N THR A 98 -27.59 1.07 -6.42
CA THR A 98 -28.29 2.34 -6.21
C THR A 98 -29.30 2.67 -7.32
N LYS A 99 -29.40 1.80 -8.32
CA LYS A 99 -30.33 1.98 -9.44
C LYS A 99 -31.77 2.25 -8.96
N GLY A 100 -32.39 3.29 -9.52
CA GLY A 100 -33.76 3.68 -9.21
C GLY A 100 -33.92 4.50 -7.92
N ALA A 101 -32.84 4.75 -7.18
CA ALA A 101 -32.87 5.67 -6.05
C ALA A 101 -32.64 7.11 -6.52
N SER A 102 -33.26 8.07 -5.82
CA SER A 102 -32.95 9.49 -6.00
C SER A 102 -31.54 9.80 -5.49
N ARG A 103 -30.98 10.94 -5.95
CA ARG A 103 -29.67 11.42 -5.50
C ARG A 103 -29.60 11.54 -3.96
N ASP A 104 -30.63 12.08 -3.33
CA ASP A 104 -30.66 12.26 -1.88
C ASP A 104 -30.70 10.94 -1.11
N GLU A 105 -31.46 9.96 -1.62
CA GLU A 105 -31.46 8.58 -1.06
C GLU A 105 -30.10 7.91 -1.17
N VAL A 106 -29.41 8.08 -2.30
CA VAL A 106 -28.05 7.53 -2.49
C VAL A 106 -27.06 8.17 -1.52
N LEU A 107 -27.08 9.49 -1.39
CA LEU A 107 -26.21 10.21 -0.45
C LEU A 107 -26.51 9.84 1.02
N ALA A 108 -27.77 9.71 1.37
CA ALA A 108 -28.17 9.28 2.72
C ALA A 108 -27.70 7.85 3.03
N PHE A 109 -27.84 6.94 2.05
CA PHE A 109 -27.37 5.57 2.17
C PHE A 109 -25.85 5.49 2.38
N PHE A 110 -25.04 6.21 1.59
CA PHE A 110 -23.58 6.15 1.73
C PHE A 110 -23.08 6.83 3.00
N ARG A 111 -23.75 7.85 3.50
CA ARG A 111 -23.45 8.41 4.84
C ARG A 111 -23.73 7.36 5.93
N ALA A 112 -24.85 6.65 5.85
CA ALA A 112 -25.15 5.60 6.82
C ALA A 112 -24.16 4.42 6.72
N TYR A 113 -23.72 4.09 5.52
CA TYR A 113 -22.68 3.07 5.30
C TYR A 113 -21.31 3.49 5.84
N ASP A 114 -20.91 4.74 5.62
CA ASP A 114 -19.69 5.33 6.19
C ASP A 114 -19.70 5.29 7.72
N GLU A 115 -20.80 5.69 8.36
CA GLU A 115 -20.94 5.60 9.82
C GLU A 115 -20.89 4.17 10.33
N LEU A 116 -21.46 3.22 9.60
CA LEU A 116 -21.35 1.80 9.92
C LEU A 116 -19.89 1.32 9.81
N ALA A 117 -19.17 1.72 8.76
CA ALA A 117 -17.78 1.36 8.56
C ALA A 117 -16.88 1.88 9.70
N LYS A 118 -17.06 3.13 10.10
CA LYS A 118 -16.37 3.74 11.24
C LYS A 118 -16.66 3.03 12.54
N LYS A 119 -17.95 2.78 12.82
CA LYS A 119 -18.40 2.10 14.05
C LYS A 119 -17.82 0.70 14.18
N GLU A 120 -17.80 -0.06 13.10
CA GLU A 120 -17.37 -1.46 13.09
C GLU A 120 -15.85 -1.62 12.81
N GLY A 121 -15.16 -0.55 12.44
CA GLY A 121 -13.70 -0.49 12.25
C GLY A 121 -13.23 -1.22 10.99
N PHE A 122 -13.85 -0.94 9.85
CA PHE A 122 -13.42 -1.41 8.53
C PHE A 122 -13.42 -0.27 7.50
N ASP A 123 -12.56 -0.37 6.48
CA ASP A 123 -12.63 0.50 5.31
C ASP A 123 -13.54 -0.14 4.24
N ALA A 124 -14.23 0.67 3.45
CA ALA A 124 -15.10 0.19 2.39
C ALA A 124 -14.71 0.74 1.02
N ALA A 125 -14.67 -0.14 0.00
CA ALA A 125 -14.68 0.27 -1.40
C ALA A 125 -16.06 0.00 -2.00
N ILE A 126 -16.67 1.03 -2.54
CA ILE A 126 -18.03 0.98 -3.09
C ILE A 126 -18.07 0.61 -4.58
N GLY A 127 -16.93 0.18 -5.11
CA GLY A 127 -16.75 -0.14 -6.52
C GLY A 127 -16.64 1.11 -7.41
N PRO A 128 -16.39 0.93 -8.71
CA PRO A 128 -16.25 2.02 -9.67
C PRO A 128 -17.59 2.69 -10.00
N ALA A 129 -17.52 4.00 -10.27
CA ALA A 129 -18.66 4.76 -10.78
C ALA A 129 -18.92 4.51 -12.28
N MET A 130 -17.86 4.22 -13.04
CA MET A 130 -17.91 3.88 -14.47
C MET A 130 -16.98 2.68 -14.69
N LEU A 131 -17.46 1.67 -15.45
CA LEU A 131 -16.69 0.50 -15.89
C LEU A 131 -16.34 0.60 -17.38
N ALA A 132 -17.18 1.21 -18.18
CA ALA A 132 -17.05 1.36 -19.63
C ALA A 132 -17.14 2.81 -20.06
N ASP A 133 -16.63 3.13 -21.27
CA ASP A 133 -16.69 4.49 -21.82
C ASP A 133 -18.12 4.97 -22.12
N SER A 134 -19.04 4.02 -22.27
CA SER A 134 -20.48 4.28 -22.50
C SER A 134 -21.27 4.55 -21.22
N ASP A 135 -20.70 4.37 -20.04
CA ASP A 135 -21.39 4.63 -18.77
C ASP A 135 -21.63 6.13 -18.56
N ASP A 136 -22.69 6.44 -17.81
CA ASP A 136 -23.11 7.83 -17.59
C ASP A 136 -22.10 8.58 -16.70
N PRO A 137 -21.45 9.65 -17.21
CA PRO A 137 -20.53 10.48 -16.45
C PRO A 137 -21.15 11.16 -15.19
N ALA A 138 -22.48 11.28 -15.14
CA ALA A 138 -23.15 11.80 -13.95
C ALA A 138 -22.93 10.93 -12.70
N GLN A 139 -22.59 9.64 -12.90
CA GLN A 139 -22.19 8.77 -11.78
C GLN A 139 -20.87 9.20 -11.13
N ALA A 140 -19.94 9.77 -11.90
CA ALA A 140 -18.70 10.33 -11.36
C ALA A 140 -18.97 11.63 -10.56
N GLU A 141 -19.94 12.46 -10.97
CA GLU A 141 -20.35 13.64 -10.22
C GLU A 141 -21.00 13.23 -8.88
N LEU A 142 -21.89 12.22 -8.91
CA LEU A 142 -22.48 11.65 -7.71
C LEU A 142 -21.42 11.06 -6.78
N LEU A 143 -20.41 10.37 -7.32
CA LEU A 143 -19.27 9.87 -6.55
C LEU A 143 -18.52 11.01 -5.84
N GLY A 144 -18.32 12.14 -6.50
CA GLY A 144 -17.72 13.33 -5.89
C GLY A 144 -18.46 13.77 -4.62
N GLU A 145 -19.79 13.83 -4.68
CA GLU A 145 -20.61 14.19 -3.51
C GLU A 145 -20.55 13.12 -2.40
N ILE A 146 -20.49 11.84 -2.78
CA ILE A 146 -20.32 10.73 -1.82
C ILE A 146 -18.98 10.90 -1.09
N LEU A 147 -17.86 10.95 -1.82
CA LEU A 147 -16.52 11.01 -1.23
C LEU A 147 -16.29 12.30 -0.44
N ARG A 148 -16.88 13.43 -0.86
CA ARG A 148 -16.83 14.69 -0.10
C ARG A 148 -17.51 14.59 1.27
N SER A 149 -18.52 13.75 1.40
CA SER A 149 -19.35 13.64 2.61
C SER A 149 -19.07 12.40 3.46
N THR A 150 -18.03 11.63 3.13
CA THR A 150 -17.65 10.38 3.81
C THR A 150 -16.13 10.34 4.02
N THR A 151 -15.63 9.48 4.89
CA THR A 151 -14.20 9.37 5.21
C THR A 151 -13.67 7.93 5.17
N ALA A 152 -14.52 6.92 5.35
CA ALA A 152 -14.13 5.50 5.31
C ALA A 152 -14.42 4.84 3.94
N LEU A 153 -15.06 5.58 3.00
CA LEU A 153 -15.42 5.05 1.69
C LEU A 153 -14.36 5.37 0.65
N ASN A 154 -14.06 4.38 -0.19
CA ASN A 154 -13.13 4.44 -1.30
C ASN A 154 -13.85 4.05 -2.59
N ALA A 155 -13.43 4.61 -3.72
CA ALA A 155 -13.99 4.27 -5.03
C ALA A 155 -13.04 4.58 -6.18
N SER A 156 -13.41 4.15 -7.38
CA SER A 156 -12.63 4.35 -8.59
C SER A 156 -13.49 4.69 -9.80
N LEU A 157 -12.82 5.06 -10.88
CA LEU A 157 -13.35 5.03 -12.25
C LEU A 157 -12.42 4.16 -13.10
N VAL A 158 -12.98 3.28 -13.93
CA VAL A 158 -12.22 2.50 -14.90
C VAL A 158 -12.01 3.35 -16.15
N VAL A 159 -10.76 3.81 -16.35
CA VAL A 159 -10.38 4.71 -17.45
C VAL A 159 -9.75 3.97 -18.64
N ALA A 160 -9.53 2.67 -18.52
CA ALA A 160 -9.18 1.80 -19.65
C ALA A 160 -9.52 0.34 -19.34
N GLY A 161 -9.96 -0.39 -20.35
CA GLY A 161 -10.25 -1.81 -20.36
C GLY A 161 -9.51 -2.54 -21.49
N GLU A 162 -9.85 -3.80 -21.74
CA GLU A 162 -9.33 -4.57 -22.89
C GLU A 162 -9.76 -3.95 -24.25
N ASP A 163 -10.82 -3.15 -24.27
CA ASP A 163 -11.35 -2.41 -25.40
C ASP A 163 -10.61 -1.09 -25.65
N GLY A 164 -9.67 -0.70 -24.78
CA GLY A 164 -8.85 0.50 -24.94
C GLY A 164 -9.07 1.54 -23.86
N VAL A 165 -8.69 2.80 -24.17
CA VAL A 165 -8.83 3.94 -23.25
C VAL A 165 -10.25 4.49 -23.29
N HIS A 166 -10.85 4.64 -22.12
CA HIS A 166 -12.19 5.19 -21.92
C HIS A 166 -12.13 6.71 -21.75
N TRP A 167 -12.14 7.44 -22.83
CA TRP A 167 -11.92 8.90 -22.81
C TRP A 167 -13.02 9.69 -22.09
N SER A 168 -14.26 9.20 -22.07
CA SER A 168 -15.33 9.79 -21.25
C SER A 168 -15.00 9.66 -19.76
N ALA A 169 -14.59 8.46 -19.33
CA ALA A 169 -14.18 8.19 -17.94
C ALA A 169 -12.90 8.96 -17.55
N VAL A 170 -11.91 9.10 -18.46
CA VAL A 170 -10.71 9.93 -18.23
C VAL A 170 -11.09 11.38 -17.91
N ARG A 171 -11.98 11.98 -18.71
CA ARG A 171 -12.45 13.35 -18.45
C ARG A 171 -13.27 13.45 -17.17
N ALA A 172 -14.10 12.45 -16.88
CA ALA A 172 -14.88 12.39 -15.65
C ALA A 172 -13.99 12.26 -14.41
N ALA A 173 -12.94 11.42 -14.46
CA ALA A 173 -11.95 11.29 -13.40
C ALA A 173 -11.18 12.58 -13.15
N ALA A 174 -10.78 13.30 -14.19
CA ALA A 174 -10.10 14.58 -14.07
C ALA A 174 -10.97 15.64 -13.38
N ARG A 175 -12.26 15.76 -13.78
CA ARG A 175 -13.23 16.64 -13.09
C ARG A 175 -13.42 16.27 -11.64
N LEU A 176 -13.57 14.97 -11.36
CA LEU A 176 -13.74 14.46 -10.00
C LEU A 176 -12.52 14.76 -9.12
N MET A 177 -11.30 14.53 -9.60
CA MET A 177 -10.08 14.87 -8.87
C MET A 177 -9.99 16.37 -8.57
N LYS A 178 -10.34 17.22 -9.52
CA LYS A 178 -10.37 18.67 -9.32
C LYS A 178 -11.43 19.05 -8.28
N PHE A 179 -12.64 18.53 -8.39
CA PHE A 179 -13.72 18.73 -7.43
C PHE A 179 -13.31 18.33 -5.99
N LEU A 180 -12.74 17.15 -5.81
CA LEU A 180 -12.31 16.65 -4.49
C LEU A 180 -11.20 17.54 -3.90
N SER A 181 -10.24 17.99 -4.72
CA SER A 181 -9.18 18.87 -4.26
C SER A 181 -9.69 20.21 -3.73
N GLU A 182 -10.76 20.74 -4.32
CA GLU A 182 -11.35 22.04 -3.96
C GLU A 182 -12.41 21.93 -2.85
N ARG A 183 -12.99 20.75 -2.63
CA ARG A 183 -14.19 20.56 -1.78
C ARG A 183 -13.97 19.66 -0.58
N THR A 184 -12.75 19.18 -0.36
CA THR A 184 -12.42 18.37 0.82
C THR A 184 -11.38 19.08 1.69
N PRO A 185 -11.37 18.84 3.02
CA PRO A 185 -10.36 19.40 3.91
C PRO A 185 -8.95 19.05 3.43
N HIS A 186 -8.03 19.99 3.51
CA HIS A 186 -6.62 19.83 3.10
C HIS A 186 -6.42 19.29 1.66
N SER A 187 -7.45 19.32 0.79
CA SER A 187 -7.44 18.73 -0.56
C SER A 187 -7.20 17.22 -0.60
N GLN A 188 -7.36 16.51 0.52
CA GLN A 188 -6.95 15.10 0.64
C GLN A 188 -8.02 14.08 0.24
N GLY A 189 -9.22 14.50 -0.17
CA GLY A 189 -10.28 13.57 -0.60
C GLY A 189 -9.90 12.67 -1.79
N ASN A 190 -8.91 13.09 -2.58
CA ASN A 190 -8.34 12.26 -3.64
C ASN A 190 -7.54 11.05 -3.12
N PHE A 191 -7.23 10.97 -1.84
CA PHE A 191 -6.62 9.79 -1.25
C PHE A 191 -7.54 8.57 -1.34
N ASN A 192 -8.85 8.79 -1.29
CA ASN A 192 -9.88 7.76 -1.38
C ASN A 192 -10.39 7.48 -2.81
N PHE A 193 -9.73 8.05 -3.82
CA PHE A 193 -10.13 7.91 -5.21
C PHE A 193 -8.95 7.52 -6.12
N ALA A 194 -9.21 6.65 -7.11
CA ALA A 194 -8.26 6.36 -8.18
C ALA A 194 -8.94 6.23 -9.55
N ALA A 195 -8.29 6.72 -10.59
CA ALA A 195 -8.56 6.33 -11.97
C ALA A 195 -7.79 5.03 -12.27
N THR A 196 -8.46 3.96 -12.65
CA THR A 196 -7.89 2.63 -12.82
C THR A 196 -7.92 2.16 -14.27
N ALA A 197 -6.86 1.54 -14.73
CA ALA A 197 -6.71 0.99 -16.07
C ALA A 197 -6.31 -0.49 -15.99
N LEU A 198 -7.09 -1.39 -16.56
CA LEU A 198 -6.87 -2.84 -16.59
C LEU A 198 -6.70 -3.47 -15.18
N VAL A 199 -7.14 -2.80 -14.12
CA VAL A 199 -7.11 -3.37 -12.77
C VAL A 199 -8.14 -4.49 -12.69
N PRO A 200 -7.73 -5.73 -12.36
CA PRO A 200 -8.65 -6.85 -12.35
C PRO A 200 -9.65 -6.74 -11.20
N PRO A 201 -10.87 -7.28 -11.35
CA PRO A 201 -11.77 -7.48 -10.22
C PRO A 201 -11.11 -8.37 -9.15
N LEU A 202 -11.60 -8.30 -7.91
CA LEU A 202 -11.07 -9.01 -6.74
C LEU A 202 -9.68 -8.53 -6.31
N THR A 203 -9.30 -7.30 -6.67
CA THR A 203 -8.11 -6.61 -6.17
C THR A 203 -8.32 -6.19 -4.73
N PRO A 204 -7.46 -6.60 -3.77
CA PRO A 204 -7.64 -6.27 -2.35
C PRO A 204 -7.14 -4.86 -1.97
N PHE A 205 -6.37 -4.20 -2.82
CA PHE A 205 -5.86 -2.84 -2.58
C PHE A 205 -6.86 -1.76 -2.96
N TYR A 206 -6.94 -0.72 -2.13
CA TYR A 206 -7.79 0.45 -2.32
C TYR A 206 -6.99 1.61 -2.96
N PRO A 207 -7.69 2.54 -3.63
CA PRO A 207 -9.13 2.64 -3.91
C PRO A 207 -9.65 1.79 -5.08
N GLY A 208 -8.78 1.12 -5.86
CA GLY A 208 -9.14 0.40 -7.08
C GLY A 208 -9.89 -0.93 -6.89
N SER A 209 -10.28 -1.26 -5.67
CA SER A 209 -10.92 -2.54 -5.32
C SER A 209 -12.38 -2.61 -5.74
N TYR A 210 -12.77 -3.70 -6.39
CA TYR A 210 -14.15 -4.01 -6.75
C TYR A 210 -14.29 -5.48 -7.16
N HIS A 211 -15.54 -5.93 -7.40
CA HIS A 211 -15.83 -7.20 -8.05
C HIS A 211 -17.03 -7.09 -9.00
N THR A 212 -17.18 -8.05 -9.89
CA THR A 212 -18.31 -8.14 -10.84
C THR A 212 -19.11 -9.43 -10.67
N GLY A 213 -18.73 -10.29 -9.73
CA GLY A 213 -19.35 -11.59 -9.48
C GLY A 213 -20.40 -11.61 -8.39
N PHE A 214 -20.62 -12.79 -7.82
CA PHE A 214 -21.63 -13.00 -6.77
C PHE A 214 -21.20 -12.53 -5.38
N GLY A 215 -19.93 -12.15 -5.20
CA GLY A 215 -19.37 -11.86 -3.89
C GLY A 215 -19.01 -13.14 -3.11
N HIS A 216 -18.96 -13.03 -1.75
CA HIS A 216 -18.66 -14.14 -0.85
C HIS A 216 -17.25 -14.72 -1.04
N GLN A 217 -16.30 -13.83 -1.32
CA GLN A 217 -14.90 -14.14 -1.57
C GLN A 217 -14.00 -13.21 -0.74
N PHE A 218 -12.74 -13.58 -0.54
CA PHE A 218 -11.76 -12.70 0.10
C PHE A 218 -10.37 -12.84 -0.49
N GLY A 219 -9.61 -11.75 -0.46
CA GLY A 219 -8.21 -11.67 -0.88
C GLY A 219 -7.34 -11.04 0.20
N VAL A 220 -6.04 -11.23 0.08
CA VAL A 220 -5.03 -10.74 1.02
C VAL A 220 -4.06 -9.81 0.30
N ALA A 221 -3.78 -8.66 0.89
CA ALA A 221 -2.76 -7.71 0.41
C ALA A 221 -1.61 -7.64 1.41
N LEU A 222 -0.38 -7.52 0.92
CA LEU A 222 0.82 -7.47 1.76
C LEU A 222 1.36 -6.05 1.94
N GLN A 223 2.01 -5.81 3.07
CA GLN A 223 3.00 -4.78 3.28
C GLN A 223 4.33 -5.49 3.50
N SER A 224 5.18 -5.51 2.47
CA SER A 224 6.41 -6.30 2.45
C SER A 224 7.64 -5.51 1.98
N ALA A 225 7.62 -4.18 2.07
CA ALA A 225 8.79 -3.36 1.77
C ALA A 225 9.99 -3.69 2.68
N ASN A 226 9.75 -4.11 3.94
CA ASN A 226 10.77 -4.64 4.83
C ASN A 226 11.44 -5.91 4.28
N VAL A 227 10.68 -6.84 3.70
CA VAL A 227 11.23 -8.08 3.10
C VAL A 227 12.10 -7.75 1.89
N VAL A 228 11.70 -6.77 1.08
CA VAL A 228 12.52 -6.27 -0.04
C VAL A 228 13.81 -5.63 0.50
N ALA A 229 13.71 -4.81 1.55
CA ALA A 229 14.87 -4.14 2.15
C ALA A 229 15.88 -5.17 2.70
N GLU A 230 15.42 -6.19 3.42
CA GLU A 230 16.29 -7.26 3.92
C GLU A 230 16.95 -8.06 2.80
N ALA A 231 16.19 -8.43 1.77
CA ALA A 231 16.72 -9.18 0.63
C ALA A 231 17.78 -8.38 -0.16
N PHE A 232 17.64 -7.04 -0.19
CA PHE A 232 18.54 -6.15 -0.92
C PHE A 232 19.78 -5.78 -0.11
N ALA A 233 19.67 -5.59 1.21
CA ALA A 233 20.76 -5.16 2.08
C ALA A 233 21.98 -6.09 2.11
N GLY A 234 21.79 -7.39 1.87
CA GLY A 234 22.86 -8.39 1.84
C GLY A 234 23.28 -8.83 0.44
N ALA A 235 22.68 -8.28 -0.62
CA ALA A 235 22.84 -8.77 -1.96
C ALA A 235 24.07 -8.17 -2.65
N ALA A 236 25.01 -9.02 -3.07
CA ALA A 236 26.21 -8.61 -3.79
C ALA A 236 25.95 -8.21 -5.26
N ASN A 237 24.83 -8.63 -5.83
CA ASN A 237 24.44 -8.37 -7.22
C ASN A 237 22.95 -8.65 -7.43
N PRO A 238 22.36 -8.33 -8.60
CA PRO A 238 20.96 -8.51 -8.87
C PRO A 238 20.46 -9.97 -8.76
N ASP A 239 21.27 -10.95 -9.10
CA ASP A 239 20.88 -12.38 -9.03
C ASP A 239 20.80 -12.86 -7.58
N ALA A 240 21.71 -12.40 -6.72
CA ALA A 240 21.65 -12.65 -5.29
C ALA A 240 20.40 -11.99 -4.65
N ALA A 241 20.10 -10.74 -5.01
CA ALA A 241 18.89 -10.04 -4.56
C ALA A 241 17.62 -10.76 -5.00
N ARG A 242 17.54 -11.19 -6.26
CA ARG A 242 16.45 -11.98 -6.81
C ARG A 242 16.23 -13.26 -6.01
N SER A 243 17.31 -14.03 -5.82
CA SER A 243 17.24 -15.33 -5.14
C SER A 243 16.80 -15.18 -3.68
N ALA A 244 17.32 -14.19 -2.96
CA ALA A 244 16.96 -13.91 -1.58
C ALA A 244 15.48 -13.50 -1.47
N LEU A 245 15.02 -12.59 -2.34
CA LEU A 245 13.64 -12.10 -2.34
C LEU A 245 12.64 -13.21 -2.71
N VAL A 246 12.95 -14.06 -3.71
CA VAL A 246 12.12 -15.23 -4.06
C VAL A 246 12.00 -16.18 -2.87
N ALA A 247 13.12 -16.51 -2.21
CA ALA A 247 13.11 -17.43 -1.08
C ALA A 247 12.25 -16.90 0.08
N ALA A 248 12.46 -15.63 0.47
CA ALA A 248 11.73 -14.99 1.55
C ALA A 248 10.21 -14.92 1.26
N LEU A 249 9.83 -14.42 0.09
CA LEU A 249 8.41 -14.28 -0.27
C LEU A 249 7.72 -15.63 -0.46
N THR A 250 8.38 -16.65 -1.01
CA THR A 250 7.81 -18.01 -1.15
C THR A 250 7.51 -18.62 0.22
N GLN A 251 8.40 -18.46 1.18
CA GLN A 251 8.17 -18.93 2.56
C GLN A 251 6.94 -18.29 3.18
N HIS A 252 6.79 -16.96 3.05
CA HIS A 252 5.64 -16.23 3.57
C HIS A 252 4.35 -16.57 2.80
N ALA A 253 4.41 -16.67 1.48
CA ALA A 253 3.28 -17.04 0.64
C ALA A 253 2.67 -18.39 1.07
N THR A 254 3.52 -19.42 1.24
CA THR A 254 3.09 -20.75 1.70
C THR A 254 2.35 -20.68 3.04
N SER A 255 2.86 -19.89 3.99
CA SER A 255 2.24 -19.74 5.30
C SER A 255 0.92 -18.98 5.22
N ILE A 256 0.87 -17.90 4.45
CA ILE A 256 -0.31 -17.06 4.27
C ILE A 256 -1.43 -17.82 3.56
N GLU A 257 -1.10 -18.58 2.50
CA GLU A 257 -2.08 -19.41 1.78
C GLU A 257 -2.64 -20.54 2.62
N ALA A 258 -1.81 -21.16 3.45
CA ALA A 258 -2.27 -22.21 4.37
C ALA A 258 -3.32 -21.68 5.36
N ILE A 259 -3.11 -20.44 5.87
CA ILE A 259 -4.07 -19.77 6.74
C ILE A 259 -5.33 -19.41 5.96
N ALA A 260 -5.21 -18.78 4.79
CA ALA A 260 -6.33 -18.40 3.94
C ALA A 260 -7.19 -19.61 3.55
N SER A 261 -6.57 -20.71 3.14
CA SER A 261 -7.27 -21.96 2.79
C SER A 261 -8.02 -22.58 3.98
N ARG A 262 -7.53 -22.39 5.20
CA ARG A 262 -8.25 -22.82 6.40
C ARG A 262 -9.47 -21.91 6.63
N VAL A 263 -9.31 -20.59 6.55
CA VAL A 263 -10.42 -19.62 6.66
C VAL A 263 -11.51 -19.90 5.62
N ASP A 264 -11.13 -20.17 4.37
CA ASP A 264 -12.02 -20.56 3.27
C ASP A 264 -12.88 -21.78 3.69
N ARG A 265 -12.26 -22.88 4.12
CA ARG A 265 -12.98 -24.08 4.57
C ARG A 265 -13.86 -23.86 5.80
N ASP A 266 -13.39 -23.07 6.76
CA ASP A 266 -14.06 -22.88 8.05
C ASP A 266 -15.23 -21.89 7.96
N THR A 267 -15.26 -21.03 6.93
CA THR A 267 -16.26 -19.97 6.76
C THR A 267 -17.10 -20.11 5.50
N GLY A 268 -16.67 -20.87 4.52
CA GLY A 268 -17.29 -20.97 3.20
C GLY A 268 -17.06 -19.76 2.29
N TRP A 269 -16.20 -18.79 2.71
CA TRP A 269 -15.79 -17.66 1.88
C TRP A 269 -14.61 -18.05 0.98
N GLY A 270 -14.80 -17.94 -0.35
CA GLY A 270 -13.80 -18.36 -1.30
C GLY A 270 -12.52 -17.50 -1.28
N TYR A 271 -11.36 -18.11 -1.02
CA TYR A 271 -10.08 -17.44 -1.11
C TYR A 271 -9.67 -17.19 -2.56
N VAL A 272 -9.37 -15.93 -2.92
CA VAL A 272 -9.04 -15.53 -4.31
C VAL A 272 -7.55 -15.33 -4.58
N GLY A 273 -6.72 -15.17 -3.57
CA GLY A 273 -5.27 -15.04 -3.75
C GLY A 273 -4.63 -13.96 -2.90
N ILE A 274 -3.31 -13.80 -3.09
CA ILE A 274 -2.48 -12.76 -2.48
C ILE A 274 -2.14 -11.71 -3.54
N ASP A 275 -2.27 -10.44 -3.18
CA ASP A 275 -1.60 -9.36 -3.89
C ASP A 275 -0.23 -9.14 -3.22
N PHE A 276 0.82 -9.50 -3.95
CA PHE A 276 2.20 -9.45 -3.46
C PHE A 276 2.83 -8.07 -3.52
N SER A 277 2.11 -7.04 -3.96
CA SER A 277 2.64 -5.70 -4.04
C SER A 277 3.23 -5.27 -2.69
N PRO A 278 4.52 -4.86 -2.64
CA PRO A 278 5.20 -4.54 -1.39
C PRO A 278 4.84 -3.13 -0.94
N ALA A 279 3.60 -2.95 -0.48
CA ALA A 279 3.16 -1.65 -0.01
C ALA A 279 4.12 -1.11 1.07
N PRO A 280 4.63 0.12 0.92
CA PRO A 280 5.37 0.80 1.96
C PRO A 280 4.42 1.44 2.97
N LEU A 281 4.98 1.91 4.08
CA LEU A 281 4.31 2.82 4.99
C LEU A 281 5.35 3.67 5.70
N LYS A 282 5.43 4.95 5.31
CA LYS A 282 6.35 5.94 5.88
C LYS A 282 7.80 5.43 5.92
N GLU A 283 8.32 5.14 7.11
CA GLU A 283 9.71 4.72 7.32
C GLU A 283 9.99 3.30 6.80
N VAL A 284 8.96 2.45 6.66
CA VAL A 284 9.08 1.16 5.99
C VAL A 284 9.00 1.42 4.49
N SER A 285 10.14 1.86 3.94
CA SER A 285 10.25 2.51 2.64
C SER A 285 10.79 1.58 1.56
N ILE A 286 10.07 1.50 0.45
CA ILE A 286 10.55 0.83 -0.76
C ILE A 286 11.60 1.68 -1.48
N GLY A 287 11.48 3.01 -1.40
CA GLY A 287 12.48 3.93 -1.92
C GLY A 287 13.84 3.72 -1.26
N ALA A 288 13.86 3.65 0.08
CA ALA A 288 15.09 3.38 0.83
C ALA A 288 15.68 1.99 0.55
N ALA A 289 14.84 0.97 0.37
CA ALA A 289 15.30 -0.37 -0.01
C ALA A 289 16.03 -0.37 -1.37
N ILE A 290 15.48 0.33 -2.36
CA ILE A 290 16.10 0.47 -3.69
C ILE A 290 17.38 1.29 -3.61
N GLU A 291 17.45 2.38 -2.84
CA GLU A 291 18.67 3.17 -2.62
C GLU A 291 19.78 2.33 -1.97
N SER A 292 19.44 1.55 -0.96
CA SER A 292 20.41 0.65 -0.30
C SER A 292 21.00 -0.37 -1.27
N PHE A 293 20.22 -0.84 -2.24
CA PHE A 293 20.68 -1.80 -3.23
C PHE A 293 21.52 -1.17 -4.36
N THR A 294 21.09 0.00 -4.85
CA THR A 294 21.76 0.66 -5.98
C THR A 294 22.98 1.48 -5.54
N GLY A 295 23.06 1.87 -4.26
CA GLY A 295 24.06 2.79 -3.74
C GLY A 295 23.81 4.26 -4.15
N GLU A 296 22.70 4.56 -4.81
CA GLU A 296 22.37 5.86 -5.38
C GLU A 296 20.97 6.30 -4.93
N LYS A 297 20.68 7.61 -5.00
CA LYS A 297 19.35 8.14 -4.71
C LYS A 297 18.31 7.55 -5.65
N PHE A 298 17.12 7.26 -5.13
CA PHE A 298 15.98 6.85 -5.94
C PHE A 298 15.69 7.93 -7.00
N GLY A 299 15.56 7.51 -8.25
CA GLY A 299 15.46 8.40 -9.40
C GLY A 299 16.73 8.40 -10.26
N SER A 300 17.86 7.95 -9.71
CA SER A 300 19.13 7.80 -10.44
C SER A 300 19.16 6.51 -11.29
N GLY A 301 20.24 6.36 -12.06
CA GLY A 301 20.49 5.12 -12.81
C GLY A 301 20.48 3.89 -11.90
N GLY A 302 19.87 2.78 -12.38
CA GLY A 302 19.67 1.56 -11.58
C GLY A 302 18.27 1.44 -10.95
N THR A 303 17.58 2.55 -10.67
CA THR A 303 16.23 2.54 -10.09
C THR A 303 15.25 1.73 -10.92
N LEU A 304 15.21 1.94 -12.24
CA LEU A 304 14.30 1.21 -13.14
C LEU A 304 14.62 -0.29 -13.16
N THR A 305 15.90 -0.66 -13.13
CA THR A 305 16.35 -2.06 -13.09
C THR A 305 15.92 -2.73 -11.79
N ALA A 306 16.10 -2.06 -10.65
CA ALA A 306 15.65 -2.58 -9.35
C ALA A 306 14.13 -2.73 -9.30
N ALA A 307 13.38 -1.76 -9.83
CA ALA A 307 11.92 -1.82 -9.92
C ALA A 307 11.44 -3.00 -10.79
N ALA A 308 12.09 -3.23 -11.93
CA ALA A 308 11.82 -4.38 -12.80
C ALA A 308 12.08 -5.71 -12.07
N LEU A 309 13.24 -5.85 -11.43
CA LEU A 309 13.62 -7.03 -10.67
C LEU A 309 12.58 -7.37 -9.59
N ILE A 310 12.17 -6.38 -8.79
CA ILE A 310 11.15 -6.60 -7.75
C ILE A 310 9.86 -7.12 -8.39
N THR A 311 9.34 -6.43 -9.41
CA THR A 311 8.05 -6.81 -10.04
C THR A 311 8.11 -8.20 -10.67
N GLU A 312 9.22 -8.58 -11.31
CA GLU A 312 9.42 -9.93 -11.87
C GLU A 312 9.40 -10.98 -10.76
N VAL A 313 10.10 -10.73 -9.65
CA VAL A 313 10.10 -11.67 -8.51
C VAL A 313 8.69 -11.82 -7.96
N LEU A 314 7.97 -10.72 -7.68
CA LEU A 314 6.61 -10.79 -7.14
C LEU A 314 5.69 -11.67 -7.98
N ARG A 315 5.80 -11.57 -9.32
CA ARG A 315 4.99 -12.36 -10.26
C ARG A 315 5.43 -13.82 -10.38
N SER A 316 6.66 -14.13 -10.00
CA SER A 316 7.21 -15.49 -10.07
C SER A 316 6.90 -16.35 -8.84
N ILE A 317 6.37 -15.80 -7.76
CA ILE A 317 6.08 -16.53 -6.52
C ILE A 317 5.02 -17.60 -6.81
N PRO A 318 5.26 -18.87 -6.45
CA PRO A 318 4.34 -19.97 -6.75
C PRO A 318 3.18 -20.01 -5.73
N ALA A 319 2.24 -19.08 -5.87
CA ALA A 319 1.06 -18.94 -5.03
C ALA A 319 -0.13 -18.46 -5.87
N LYS A 320 -1.33 -18.43 -5.30
CA LYS A 320 -2.50 -17.87 -5.95
C LYS A 320 -2.44 -16.35 -5.93
N HIS A 321 -2.27 -15.75 -7.10
CA HIS A 321 -2.17 -14.31 -7.26
C HIS A 321 -3.52 -13.65 -7.47
N THR A 322 -3.65 -12.42 -6.97
CA THR A 322 -4.75 -11.49 -7.29
C THR A 322 -4.21 -10.05 -7.36
N GLY A 323 -5.02 -9.12 -7.82
CA GLY A 323 -4.73 -7.69 -7.80
C GLY A 323 -3.58 -7.27 -8.70
N TYR A 324 -2.78 -6.32 -8.24
CA TYR A 324 -1.66 -5.75 -8.99
C TYR A 324 -0.45 -6.68 -9.07
N SER A 325 -0.08 -7.28 -7.96
CA SER A 325 1.12 -8.14 -7.79
C SER A 325 2.36 -7.57 -8.49
N GLY A 326 2.73 -6.34 -8.12
CA GLY A 326 3.88 -5.62 -8.66
C GLY A 326 4.36 -4.50 -7.73
N LEU A 327 5.52 -3.95 -8.01
CA LEU A 327 6.09 -2.87 -7.19
C LEU A 327 5.14 -1.67 -7.09
N MET A 328 4.97 -1.15 -5.88
CA MET A 328 4.23 0.08 -5.59
C MET A 328 5.19 1.23 -5.30
N LEU A 329 4.90 2.41 -5.88
CA LEU A 329 5.68 3.63 -5.70
C LEU A 329 4.77 4.79 -5.28
N PRO A 330 4.08 4.68 -4.13
CA PRO A 330 3.19 5.74 -3.64
C PRO A 330 4.02 6.88 -3.04
N VAL A 331 4.10 8.00 -3.75
CA VAL A 331 4.99 9.13 -3.43
C VAL A 331 4.76 9.65 -2.01
N LEU A 332 3.52 9.78 -1.59
CA LEU A 332 3.19 10.35 -0.28
C LEU A 332 2.98 9.30 0.83
N GLU A 333 3.02 7.99 0.55
CA GLU A 333 2.91 6.97 1.59
C GLU A 333 4.28 6.39 1.99
N ASP A 334 5.35 6.81 1.30
CA ASP A 334 6.74 6.40 1.50
C ASP A 334 7.61 7.62 1.81
N ALA A 335 8.21 7.66 2.99
CA ALA A 335 8.96 8.83 3.44
C ALA A 335 10.15 9.16 2.51
N ARG A 336 10.83 8.13 1.98
CA ARG A 336 11.96 8.34 1.07
C ARG A 336 11.51 8.79 -0.32
N LEU A 337 10.42 8.26 -0.84
CA LEU A 337 9.86 8.73 -2.11
C LEU A 337 9.38 10.18 -2.00
N ALA A 338 8.72 10.55 -0.89
CA ALA A 338 8.31 11.94 -0.63
C ALA A 338 9.51 12.91 -0.53
N GLU A 339 10.62 12.47 0.08
CA GLU A 339 11.87 13.23 0.12
C GLU A 339 12.45 13.41 -1.29
N ARG A 340 12.58 12.34 -2.07
CA ARG A 340 13.12 12.39 -3.43
C ARG A 340 12.24 13.17 -4.40
N TRP A 341 10.94 13.11 -4.20
CA TRP A 341 10.01 13.99 -4.90
C TRP A 341 10.28 15.47 -4.56
N SER A 342 10.38 15.80 -3.28
CA SER A 342 10.64 17.17 -2.83
C SER A 342 11.98 17.73 -3.31
N GLU A 343 13.00 16.87 -3.49
CA GLU A 343 14.31 17.21 -4.05
C GLU A 343 14.33 17.31 -5.59
N GLY A 344 13.28 16.86 -6.29
CA GLY A 344 13.21 16.82 -7.75
C GLY A 344 13.94 15.63 -8.39
N HIS A 345 14.37 14.64 -7.61
CA HIS A 345 14.96 13.40 -8.14
C HIS A 345 13.93 12.47 -8.80
N ILE A 346 12.69 12.56 -8.37
CA ILE A 346 11.55 11.88 -8.98
C ILE A 346 10.65 12.95 -9.61
N THR A 347 10.31 12.78 -10.87
CA THR A 347 9.34 13.64 -11.58
C THR A 347 8.12 12.82 -12.02
N LEU A 348 7.07 13.49 -12.48
CA LEU A 348 5.89 12.82 -13.03
C LEU A 348 6.28 11.92 -14.22
N ASP A 349 7.14 12.41 -15.13
CA ASP A 349 7.61 11.64 -16.28
C ASP A 349 8.45 10.42 -15.84
N ALA A 350 9.28 10.57 -14.81
CA ALA A 350 10.02 9.43 -14.24
C ALA A 350 9.07 8.37 -13.68
N LEU A 351 8.01 8.77 -12.96
CA LEU A 351 6.99 7.84 -12.45
C LEU A 351 6.24 7.14 -13.59
N LEU A 352 5.89 7.84 -14.68
CA LEU A 352 5.33 7.22 -15.87
C LEU A 352 6.30 6.22 -16.50
N ALA A 353 7.59 6.55 -16.60
CA ALA A 353 8.59 5.61 -17.10
C ALA A 353 8.72 4.38 -16.17
N TYR A 354 8.75 4.56 -14.85
CA TYR A 354 8.75 3.44 -13.89
C TYR A 354 7.46 2.62 -13.97
N SER A 355 6.34 3.24 -14.34
CA SER A 355 5.06 2.53 -14.56
C SER A 355 5.14 1.47 -15.65
N ALA A 356 6.13 1.52 -16.54
CA ALA A 356 6.39 0.44 -17.48
C ALA A 356 6.81 -0.87 -16.80
N VAL A 357 7.52 -0.80 -15.68
CA VAL A 357 8.08 -1.95 -14.95
C VAL A 357 7.49 -2.16 -13.55
N CYS A 358 6.92 -1.14 -12.90
CA CYS A 358 6.24 -1.25 -11.62
C CYS A 358 4.84 -1.89 -11.75
N GLY A 359 4.12 -2.03 -10.63
CA GLY A 359 2.80 -2.69 -10.59
C GLY A 359 1.59 -1.78 -10.54
N THR A 360 1.72 -0.52 -10.11
CA THR A 360 0.57 0.30 -9.72
C THR A 360 0.39 1.60 -10.49
N GLY A 361 1.42 2.13 -11.15
CA GLY A 361 1.29 3.39 -11.90
C GLY A 361 1.64 4.63 -11.08
N LEU A 362 0.86 5.69 -11.27
CA LEU A 362 0.98 6.96 -10.56
C LEU A 362 0.23 6.87 -9.25
N ASP A 363 0.93 6.77 -8.14
CA ASP A 363 0.29 6.53 -6.85
C ASP A 363 0.61 7.64 -5.84
N THR A 364 -0.41 8.22 -5.22
CA THR A 364 -0.35 9.34 -4.28
C THR A 364 0.58 10.48 -4.71
N VAL A 365 0.46 10.90 -5.98
CA VAL A 365 1.32 11.93 -6.56
C VAL A 365 0.78 13.33 -6.24
N PRO A 366 1.50 14.17 -5.47
CA PRO A 366 1.07 15.50 -5.15
C PRO A 366 1.25 16.44 -6.35
N LEU A 367 0.22 17.22 -6.67
CA LEU A 367 0.24 18.18 -7.77
C LEU A 367 -0.12 19.59 -7.27
N PRO A 368 0.40 20.67 -7.90
CA PRO A 368 -0.02 22.04 -7.58
C PRO A 368 -1.49 22.25 -7.91
N GLY A 369 -2.16 23.11 -7.11
CA GLY A 369 -3.59 23.36 -7.24
C GLY A 369 -4.00 24.07 -8.53
N GLU A 370 -3.05 24.65 -9.26
CA GLU A 370 -3.26 25.27 -10.57
C GLU A 370 -3.43 24.27 -11.73
N VAL A 371 -3.20 22.95 -11.46
CA VAL A 371 -3.47 21.94 -12.47
C VAL A 371 -4.91 22.02 -12.94
N THR A 372 -5.09 22.07 -14.26
CA THR A 372 -6.41 22.16 -14.88
C THR A 372 -7.03 20.78 -15.10
N GLU A 373 -8.36 20.71 -15.26
CA GLU A 373 -9.02 19.45 -15.64
C GLU A 373 -8.44 18.86 -16.95
N PRO A 374 -8.20 19.64 -18.03
CA PRO A 374 -7.51 19.12 -19.21
C PRO A 374 -6.08 18.62 -18.92
N GLY A 375 -5.37 19.25 -17.96
CA GLY A 375 -4.06 18.81 -17.51
C GLY A 375 -4.12 17.44 -16.82
N LEU A 376 -5.02 17.28 -15.86
CA LEU A 376 -5.27 16.00 -15.20
C LEU A 376 -5.70 14.92 -16.21
N ALA A 377 -6.58 15.26 -17.17
CA ALA A 377 -7.03 14.31 -18.17
C ALA A 377 -5.87 13.81 -19.06
N ARG A 378 -4.89 14.67 -19.40
CA ARG A 378 -3.69 14.24 -20.14
C ARG A 378 -2.85 13.26 -19.31
N ILE A 379 -2.56 13.57 -18.06
CA ILE A 379 -1.79 12.69 -17.17
C ILE A 379 -2.46 11.32 -16.99
N ILE A 380 -3.78 11.32 -16.76
CA ILE A 380 -4.57 10.08 -16.64
C ILE A 380 -4.57 9.32 -17.97
N GLY A 381 -4.71 10.02 -19.10
CA GLY A 381 -4.68 9.45 -20.44
C GLY A 381 -3.34 8.79 -20.78
N ASP A 382 -2.21 9.40 -20.39
CA ASP A 382 -0.87 8.83 -20.57
C ASP A 382 -0.70 7.54 -19.78
N MET A 383 -1.11 7.53 -18.49
CA MET A 383 -1.11 6.33 -17.67
C MET A 383 -2.01 5.23 -18.27
N ALA A 384 -3.22 5.58 -18.71
CA ALA A 384 -4.16 4.65 -19.33
C ALA A 384 -3.62 4.06 -20.65
N SER A 385 -3.02 4.90 -21.49
CA SER A 385 -2.38 4.49 -22.75
C SER A 385 -1.22 3.53 -22.51
N LEU A 386 -0.41 3.80 -21.47
CA LEU A 386 0.69 2.92 -21.07
C LEU A 386 0.15 1.57 -20.59
N ALA A 387 -0.91 1.56 -19.77
CA ALA A 387 -1.56 0.35 -19.28
C ALA A 387 -2.06 -0.53 -20.44
N VAL A 388 -2.77 0.05 -21.39
CA VAL A 388 -3.29 -0.63 -22.58
C VAL A 388 -2.14 -1.18 -23.43
N LYS A 389 -1.11 -0.36 -23.69
CA LYS A 389 0.04 -0.75 -24.52
C LYS A 389 0.80 -1.94 -23.93
N LEU A 390 0.98 -1.96 -22.59
CA LEU A 390 1.73 -2.99 -21.88
C LEU A 390 0.86 -4.13 -21.36
N ARG A 391 -0.48 -4.03 -21.54
CA ARG A 391 -1.46 -5.02 -21.04
C ARG A 391 -1.26 -5.35 -19.56
N LYS A 392 -1.20 -4.31 -18.75
CA LYS A 392 -0.94 -4.46 -17.30
C LYS A 392 -1.82 -3.52 -16.48
N PRO A 393 -2.18 -3.89 -15.24
CA PRO A 393 -2.93 -3.01 -14.36
C PRO A 393 -2.08 -1.79 -13.96
N LEU A 394 -2.65 -0.61 -14.09
CA LEU A 394 -2.11 0.65 -13.59
C LEU A 394 -3.25 1.49 -12.99
N SER A 395 -2.90 2.46 -12.16
CA SER A 395 -3.83 3.45 -11.63
C SER A 395 -3.19 4.83 -11.56
N ALA A 396 -4.02 5.87 -11.51
CA ALA A 396 -3.62 7.23 -11.21
C ALA A 396 -4.39 7.70 -9.98
N ARG A 397 -3.66 7.89 -8.87
CA ARG A 397 -4.12 8.51 -7.63
C ARG A 397 -3.34 9.82 -7.48
N LEU A 398 -3.90 10.88 -8.08
CA LEU A 398 -3.29 12.20 -8.14
C LEU A 398 -3.92 13.10 -7.07
N LEU A 399 -3.11 13.84 -6.34
CA LEU A 399 -3.55 14.70 -5.24
C LEU A 399 -3.23 16.19 -5.56
N PRO A 400 -4.05 16.86 -6.41
CA PRO A 400 -3.94 18.31 -6.56
C PRO A 400 -4.24 19.01 -5.23
N VAL A 401 -3.46 20.01 -4.85
CA VAL A 401 -3.62 20.72 -3.58
C VAL A 401 -4.12 22.15 -3.85
N ALA A 402 -5.43 22.36 -3.70
CA ALA A 402 -6.08 23.64 -4.00
C ALA A 402 -5.39 24.80 -3.28
N GLY A 403 -5.13 25.88 -4.03
CA GLY A 403 -4.48 27.11 -3.50
C GLY A 403 -2.96 27.00 -3.34
N LYS A 404 -2.35 25.84 -3.44
CA LYS A 404 -0.89 25.67 -3.35
C LYS A 404 -0.23 25.72 -4.72
N LYS A 405 0.98 26.31 -4.76
CA LYS A 405 1.81 26.49 -5.96
C LYS A 405 3.06 25.60 -5.91
N PRO A 406 3.75 25.44 -7.04
CA PRO A 406 5.08 24.81 -7.04
C PRO A 406 6.01 25.47 -6.03
N GLY A 407 6.79 24.66 -5.32
CA GLY A 407 7.68 25.08 -4.23
C GLY A 407 7.03 25.14 -2.85
N GLU A 408 5.72 25.12 -2.76
CA GLU A 408 5.01 25.05 -1.48
C GLU A 408 4.87 23.61 -0.99
N ARG A 409 4.77 23.44 0.33
CA ARG A 409 4.62 22.13 0.97
C ARG A 409 3.14 21.77 1.11
N THR A 410 2.80 20.51 0.90
CA THR A 410 1.47 19.97 1.22
C THR A 410 1.21 20.00 2.73
N GLU A 411 -0.06 19.99 3.13
CA GLU A 411 -0.48 20.05 4.55
C GLU A 411 -1.59 19.02 4.82
N PHE A 412 -1.37 17.80 4.33
CA PHE A 412 -2.26 16.67 4.62
C PHE A 412 -2.15 16.31 6.10
N ASP A 413 -3.27 15.97 6.73
CA ASP A 413 -3.35 15.50 8.10
C ASP A 413 -3.72 14.00 8.21
N ASP A 414 -3.90 13.33 7.07
CA ASP A 414 -4.12 11.89 7.02
C ASP A 414 -2.90 11.14 7.59
N PRO A 415 -3.10 10.18 8.52
CA PRO A 415 -2.02 9.48 9.19
C PRO A 415 -1.16 8.62 8.26
N PHE A 416 -1.63 8.28 7.07
CA PHE A 416 -0.88 7.50 6.07
C PHE A 416 -0.01 8.39 5.16
N LEU A 417 -0.29 9.69 5.07
CA LEU A 417 0.41 10.58 4.16
C LEU A 417 1.62 11.25 4.81
N VAL A 418 2.66 11.45 4.00
CA VAL A 418 3.85 12.25 4.29
C VAL A 418 3.77 13.53 3.46
N ASN A 419 3.94 14.69 4.10
CA ASN A 419 3.90 15.95 3.38
C ASN A 419 5.18 16.18 2.56
N ALA A 420 5.02 16.65 1.32
CA ALA A 420 6.09 16.87 0.37
C ALA A 420 5.99 18.25 -0.30
N THR A 421 7.07 18.70 -0.93
CA THR A 421 7.09 19.94 -1.72
C THR A 421 6.50 19.68 -3.10
N LEU A 422 5.60 20.57 -3.54
CA LEU A 422 4.96 20.49 -4.84
C LEU A 422 5.94 20.86 -5.95
N GLN A 423 5.99 20.07 -7.00
CA GLN A 423 6.79 20.33 -8.18
C GLN A 423 6.00 21.13 -9.23
N PRO A 424 6.69 21.89 -10.13
CA PRO A 424 6.04 22.41 -11.32
C PRO A 424 5.44 21.29 -12.17
N LEU A 425 4.36 21.58 -12.86
CA LEU A 425 3.82 20.68 -13.87
C LEU A 425 4.75 20.67 -15.09
N PRO A 426 4.96 19.51 -15.74
CA PRO A 426 5.75 19.41 -16.98
C PRO A 426 5.09 20.13 -18.15
#